data_9e1b15ea5ec8b297fc9a45c6ceec5e07
#
_entry.id   9e1b15ea5ec8b297fc9a45c6ceec5e07
#
_cell.length_a   1.000
_cell.length_b   1.000
_cell.length_c   1.000
_cell.angle_alpha   90.00
_cell.angle_beta   90.00
_cell.angle_gamma   90.00
#
_symmetry.space_group_name_H-M   'P 1'
#
loop_
_entity.id
_entity.type
_entity.pdbx_description
1 polymer ?
#
loop_
_entity_poly.entity_id
_entity_poly.type
_entity_poly.pdbx_seq_one_letter_code
_entity_poly.pdbx_strand_id
1 'polypeptide(L)'
;RWGRVMEGYGEDPYLTSVFCKAAVEGYQGDDLSAEGSIAACLKHFVGYGASEAGRDYVYAEISDQALWDTYLPSFHAGVESGAATVMSAFNNISGIPASANKYTMTDILKKKWNWDGMIVSDWDAVIQLTNQGAAKDGYEAAALAINAGIDMDMMDDLYRKNLAGLIDDGLVSMATVDECVRRVLRLKFRLGLFERPYIDVRPAEEIYLQPEAVAHAEEMAQESMVLLKNDNALLPLKGVAKIAVVGPLADTQKELIGNWVARGKSADVVPILTGMKEEFADAQVVYAQGCGFGEMDEASVKEALDAAGSADVVVACLGEKTGWSGENCSRSSVALPEAQEEFLRRIKSAGKPVVVLVASGRPVDLSRIAPMSDALLEIWMPGITAGRAVSGILSGKYNPSGRLPMTFPYTTGQIPIYYNRRSPARRGTQGWYKDIQIEPMYEFGYGLSYSEFEYSPITLSADRVAKDGKVTATEEYQRRGWNGDCPVVYLRSWLQNHPPGERTEAFREEAGEGRGVRGVHIRNRPDARPVFRGQQGRTFPGLRRVLYLCER
;
A
#
# COMPACT_ATOMS: atom_id res chain seq x y z
N ARG A 1 -9.27 1.67 -8.40
CA ARG A 1 -10.50 0.86 -8.61
C ARG A 1 -10.35 -0.57 -8.09
N TRP A 2 -9.16 -1.16 -8.22
CA TRP A 2 -8.88 -2.52 -7.77
C TRP A 2 -9.03 -2.65 -6.26
N GLY A 3 -9.80 -3.64 -5.80
CA GLY A 3 -10.12 -3.81 -4.39
C GLY A 3 -8.91 -4.19 -3.54
N ARG A 4 -7.99 -4.99 -4.10
CA ARG A 4 -6.78 -5.47 -3.40
C ARG A 4 -5.64 -4.46 -3.36
N VAL A 5 -5.82 -3.24 -3.86
CA VAL A 5 -4.80 -2.19 -3.76
C VAL A 5 -4.36 -1.93 -2.32
N MET A 6 -5.25 -2.15 -1.35
CA MET A 6 -4.96 -2.03 0.08
C MET A 6 -3.96 -3.07 0.61
N GLU A 7 -3.70 -4.15 -0.13
CA GLU A 7 -2.74 -5.18 0.25
C GLU A 7 -1.29 -4.82 -0.15
N GLY A 8 -1.11 -3.72 -0.86
CA GLY A 8 0.19 -3.27 -1.34
C GLY A 8 0.76 -2.11 -0.53
N TYR A 9 2.07 -1.88 -0.67
CA TYR A 9 2.79 -0.80 0.01
C TYR A 9 2.80 0.52 -0.77
N GLY A 10 2.01 0.65 -1.83
CA GLY A 10 1.88 1.86 -2.61
C GLY A 10 2.32 1.74 -4.07
N GLU A 11 2.40 2.89 -4.76
CA GLU A 11 2.66 2.95 -6.20
C GLU A 11 4.15 3.03 -6.57
N ASP A 12 5.02 3.28 -5.57
CA ASP A 12 6.45 3.41 -5.82
C ASP A 12 7.18 2.07 -5.69
N PRO A 13 7.88 1.59 -6.74
CA PRO A 13 8.62 0.34 -6.70
C PRO A 13 9.74 0.32 -5.65
N TYR A 14 10.40 1.46 -5.39
CA TYR A 14 11.45 1.54 -4.39
C TYR A 14 10.90 1.44 -2.97
N LEU A 15 9.86 2.23 -2.64
CA LEU A 15 9.18 2.15 -1.35
C LEU A 15 8.67 0.74 -1.08
N THR A 16 7.98 0.15 -2.07
CA THR A 16 7.49 -1.22 -1.99
C THR A 16 8.63 -2.22 -1.76
N SER A 17 9.81 -1.99 -2.38
CA SER A 17 10.98 -2.84 -2.16
C SER A 17 11.52 -2.75 -0.73
N VAL A 18 11.54 -1.56 -0.14
CA VAL A 18 11.97 -1.34 1.26
C VAL A 18 11.02 -2.03 2.23
N PHE A 19 9.72 -1.84 2.09
CA PHE A 19 8.72 -2.51 2.93
C PHE A 19 8.72 -4.03 2.74
N CYS A 20 8.86 -4.50 1.50
CA CYS A 20 8.94 -5.93 1.20
C CYS A 20 10.13 -6.57 1.90
N LYS A 21 11.31 -5.93 1.86
CA LYS A 21 12.50 -6.38 2.57
C LYS A 21 12.25 -6.47 4.07
N ALA A 22 11.76 -5.39 4.69
CA ALA A 22 11.48 -5.35 6.11
C ALA A 22 10.44 -6.41 6.53
N ALA A 23 9.41 -6.64 5.71
CA ALA A 23 8.41 -7.68 5.98
C ALA A 23 9.00 -9.09 5.91
N VAL A 24 9.83 -9.39 4.89
CA VAL A 24 10.51 -10.70 4.78
C VAL A 24 11.41 -10.93 5.98
N GLU A 25 12.23 -9.95 6.35
CA GLU A 25 13.13 -10.02 7.50
C GLU A 25 12.34 -10.18 8.82
N GLY A 26 11.24 -9.44 8.97
CA GLY A 26 10.38 -9.52 10.15
C GLY A 26 9.66 -10.87 10.32
N TYR A 27 9.19 -11.48 9.23
CA TYR A 27 8.54 -12.79 9.28
C TYR A 27 9.53 -13.94 9.46
N GLN A 28 10.69 -13.90 8.83
CA GLN A 28 11.62 -15.01 8.79
C GLN A 28 12.70 -14.92 9.87
N GLY A 29 13.01 -13.72 10.38
CA GLY A 29 14.14 -13.51 11.27
C GLY A 29 15.47 -13.89 10.62
N ASP A 30 16.49 -14.05 11.44
CA ASP A 30 17.83 -14.45 11.00
C ASP A 30 17.95 -15.96 10.76
N ASP A 31 17.07 -16.75 11.36
CA ASP A 31 17.03 -18.21 11.24
C ASP A 31 15.58 -18.67 11.02
N LEU A 32 15.30 -19.14 9.81
CA LEU A 32 13.97 -19.63 9.44
C LEU A 32 13.53 -20.86 10.27
N SER A 33 14.47 -21.59 10.87
CA SER A 33 14.16 -22.71 11.75
C SER A 33 13.86 -22.28 13.20
N ALA A 34 14.03 -20.99 13.55
CA ALA A 34 13.75 -20.53 14.90
C ALA A 34 12.25 -20.61 15.25
N GLU A 35 11.96 -20.79 16.54
CA GLU A 35 10.58 -20.73 17.03
C GLU A 35 9.98 -19.34 16.77
N GLY A 36 8.78 -19.30 16.19
CA GLY A 36 8.09 -18.05 15.82
C GLY A 36 8.41 -17.55 14.42
N SER A 37 9.42 -18.09 13.73
CA SER A 37 9.68 -17.79 12.32
C SER A 37 8.64 -18.43 11.41
N ILE A 38 8.26 -17.72 10.34
CA ILE A 38 7.38 -18.22 9.29
C ILE A 38 7.93 -17.87 7.92
N ALA A 39 7.76 -18.79 6.96
CA ALA A 39 8.16 -18.56 5.59
C ALA A 39 7.37 -17.40 4.96
N ALA A 40 8.05 -16.33 4.59
CA ALA A 40 7.45 -15.22 3.88
C ALA A 40 7.04 -15.64 2.46
N CYS A 41 5.88 -15.15 2.00
CA CYS A 41 5.36 -15.40 0.66
C CYS A 41 5.20 -14.10 -0.10
N LEU A 42 6.00 -13.91 -1.14
CA LEU A 42 5.86 -12.76 -2.04
C LEU A 42 4.66 -12.98 -2.97
N LYS A 43 3.68 -12.08 -2.96
CA LYS A 43 2.46 -12.25 -3.76
C LYS A 43 1.91 -10.92 -4.30
N HIS A 44 1.20 -10.96 -5.40
CA HIS A 44 0.99 -12.12 -6.31
C HIS A 44 1.89 -11.93 -7.53
N PHE A 45 2.70 -12.93 -7.86
CA PHE A 45 3.74 -12.83 -8.89
C PHE A 45 3.15 -13.14 -10.27
N VAL A 46 3.01 -12.17 -11.18
CA VAL A 46 3.40 -10.76 -11.11
C VAL A 46 2.39 -9.91 -11.90
N GLY A 47 2.34 -8.61 -11.57
CA GLY A 47 1.56 -7.64 -12.35
C GLY A 47 0.07 -7.61 -12.04
N TYR A 48 -0.40 -8.22 -10.96
CA TYR A 48 -1.82 -8.34 -10.62
C TYR A 48 -2.50 -6.96 -10.42
N GLY A 49 -1.80 -5.98 -9.87
CA GLY A 49 -2.31 -4.61 -9.72
C GLY A 49 -2.53 -3.84 -11.03
N ALA A 50 -2.03 -4.36 -12.17
CA ALA A 50 -2.22 -3.76 -13.49
C ALA A 50 -3.49 -4.24 -14.20
N SER A 51 -4.37 -4.97 -13.53
CA SER A 51 -5.61 -5.54 -14.08
C SER A 51 -6.45 -4.49 -14.78
N GLU A 52 -6.97 -4.82 -15.97
CA GLU A 52 -7.71 -3.89 -16.81
C GLU A 52 -8.95 -3.35 -16.08
N ALA A 53 -9.16 -2.04 -16.22
CA ALA A 53 -10.20 -1.28 -15.54
C ALA A 53 -10.19 -1.38 -13.99
N GLY A 54 -9.12 -1.92 -13.39
CA GLY A 54 -9.02 -2.17 -11.96
C GLY A 54 -9.97 -3.26 -11.47
N ARG A 55 -10.36 -4.20 -12.34
CA ARG A 55 -11.19 -5.34 -11.96
C ARG A 55 -10.32 -6.48 -11.44
N ASP A 56 -10.87 -7.28 -10.56
CA ASP A 56 -10.19 -8.47 -10.07
C ASP A 56 -10.26 -9.63 -11.06
N TYR A 57 -9.29 -10.53 -11.03
CA TYR A 57 -9.24 -11.77 -11.82
C TYR A 57 -9.20 -11.59 -13.36
N VAL A 58 -8.85 -10.40 -13.85
CA VAL A 58 -8.79 -10.12 -15.28
C VAL A 58 -7.34 -9.96 -15.76
N TYR A 59 -7.17 -9.90 -17.07
CA TYR A 59 -5.87 -9.79 -17.69
C TYR A 59 -5.20 -8.42 -17.44
N ALA A 60 -3.88 -8.40 -17.60
CA ALA A 60 -3.07 -7.20 -17.55
C ALA A 60 -2.16 -7.13 -18.78
N GLU A 61 -2.23 -6.02 -19.51
CA GLU A 61 -1.36 -5.72 -20.63
C GLU A 61 -0.14 -4.93 -20.12
N ILE A 62 0.98 -5.63 -19.96
CA ILE A 62 2.20 -5.09 -19.39
C ILE A 62 3.32 -5.23 -20.41
N SER A 63 3.88 -4.10 -20.89
CA SER A 63 5.08 -4.14 -21.72
C SER A 63 6.29 -4.67 -20.94
N ASP A 64 7.27 -5.28 -21.63
CA ASP A 64 8.51 -5.74 -21.01
C ASP A 64 9.19 -4.63 -20.21
N GLN A 65 9.19 -3.40 -20.71
CA GLN A 65 9.77 -2.27 -20.00
C GLN A 65 9.03 -2.00 -18.70
N ALA A 66 7.69 -1.97 -18.70
CA ALA A 66 6.90 -1.76 -17.48
C ALA A 66 7.08 -2.93 -16.50
N LEU A 67 7.17 -4.16 -17.00
CA LEU A 67 7.43 -5.34 -16.17
C LEU A 67 8.75 -5.18 -15.40
N TRP A 68 9.83 -4.79 -16.07
CA TRP A 68 11.14 -4.64 -15.46
C TRP A 68 11.31 -3.36 -14.63
N ASP A 69 10.66 -2.26 -15.02
CA ASP A 69 10.81 -0.97 -14.34
C ASP A 69 9.90 -0.84 -13.09
N THR A 70 8.72 -1.49 -13.12
CA THR A 70 7.66 -1.22 -12.15
C THR A 70 7.30 -2.46 -11.33
N TYR A 71 7.06 -3.62 -11.97
CA TYR A 71 6.44 -4.76 -11.30
C TYR A 71 7.44 -5.75 -10.71
N LEU A 72 8.59 -5.96 -11.33
CA LEU A 72 9.60 -6.90 -10.85
C LEU A 72 10.51 -6.38 -9.73
N PRO A 73 10.83 -5.08 -9.60
CA PRO A 73 11.82 -4.63 -8.63
C PRO A 73 11.52 -5.00 -7.18
N SER A 74 10.27 -4.86 -6.73
CA SER A 74 9.88 -5.20 -5.36
C SER A 74 9.95 -6.71 -5.07
N PHE A 75 9.58 -7.55 -6.04
CA PHE A 75 9.74 -8.99 -5.92
C PHE A 75 11.21 -9.40 -5.88
N HIS A 76 12.05 -8.75 -6.69
CA HIS A 76 13.49 -8.99 -6.67
C HIS A 76 14.10 -8.63 -5.31
N ALA A 77 13.71 -7.49 -4.74
CA ALA A 77 14.14 -7.10 -3.40
C ALA A 77 13.74 -8.13 -2.33
N GLY A 78 12.51 -8.66 -2.40
CA GLY A 78 12.06 -9.73 -1.51
C GLY A 78 12.85 -11.03 -1.69
N VAL A 79 13.18 -11.39 -2.93
CA VAL A 79 14.05 -12.54 -3.23
C VAL A 79 15.47 -12.33 -2.67
N GLU A 80 16.06 -11.13 -2.88
CA GLU A 80 17.38 -10.78 -2.32
C GLU A 80 17.39 -10.80 -0.79
N SER A 81 16.24 -10.56 -0.14
CA SER A 81 16.06 -10.65 1.32
C SER A 81 15.80 -12.08 1.81
N GLY A 82 15.83 -13.05 0.92
CA GLY A 82 15.71 -14.47 1.27
C GLY A 82 14.28 -15.00 1.41
N ALA A 83 13.26 -14.33 0.82
CA ALA A 83 11.90 -14.84 0.84
C ALA A 83 11.82 -16.31 0.43
N ALA A 84 11.18 -17.13 1.26
CA ALA A 84 11.18 -18.58 1.12
C ALA A 84 10.16 -19.07 0.08
N THR A 85 9.09 -18.32 -0.15
CA THR A 85 8.03 -18.71 -1.09
C THR A 85 7.57 -17.55 -1.96
N VAL A 86 6.98 -17.89 -3.10
CA VAL A 86 6.31 -16.97 -4.03
C VAL A 86 4.98 -17.58 -4.44
N MET A 87 3.92 -16.77 -4.51
CA MET A 87 2.61 -17.19 -5.00
C MET A 87 2.36 -16.60 -6.38
N SER A 88 1.92 -17.42 -7.34
CA SER A 88 1.55 -16.94 -8.67
C SER A 88 0.29 -16.07 -8.62
N ALA A 89 0.16 -15.13 -9.55
CA ALA A 89 -1.02 -14.28 -9.66
C ALA A 89 -2.13 -14.92 -10.49
N PHE A 90 -3.36 -14.41 -10.37
CA PHE A 90 -4.52 -14.84 -11.17
C PHE A 90 -4.54 -14.28 -12.59
N ASN A 91 -3.96 -13.11 -12.81
CA ASN A 91 -3.99 -12.43 -14.11
C ASN A 91 -3.11 -13.11 -15.15
N ASN A 92 -3.38 -12.83 -16.40
CA ASN A 92 -2.43 -13.05 -17.48
C ASN A 92 -1.62 -11.77 -17.75
N ILE A 93 -0.43 -11.97 -18.29
CA ILE A 93 0.45 -10.91 -18.77
C ILE A 93 0.62 -11.11 -20.26
N SER A 94 0.19 -10.11 -21.04
CA SER A 94 0.34 -10.16 -22.51
C SER A 94 -0.19 -11.48 -23.10
N GLY A 95 -1.36 -11.91 -22.62
CA GLY A 95 -2.07 -13.10 -23.07
C GLY A 95 -1.65 -14.42 -22.44
N ILE A 96 -0.60 -14.48 -21.59
CA ILE A 96 -0.15 -15.70 -20.92
C ILE A 96 -0.55 -15.67 -19.44
N PRO A 97 -1.38 -16.61 -18.96
CA PRO A 97 -1.72 -16.71 -17.54
C PRO A 97 -0.48 -16.84 -16.65
N ALA A 98 -0.44 -16.14 -15.52
CA ALA A 98 0.72 -16.14 -14.63
C ALA A 98 1.11 -17.55 -14.20
N SER A 99 0.15 -18.42 -13.85
CA SER A 99 0.42 -19.81 -13.46
C SER A 99 0.92 -20.71 -14.60
N ALA A 100 0.84 -20.27 -15.86
CA ALA A 100 1.41 -20.96 -17.02
C ALA A 100 2.59 -20.20 -17.64
N ASN A 101 3.02 -19.09 -17.03
CA ASN A 101 4.04 -18.22 -17.60
C ASN A 101 5.46 -18.66 -17.22
N LYS A 102 6.04 -19.52 -18.05
CA LYS A 102 7.40 -20.02 -17.85
C LYS A 102 8.45 -18.92 -17.81
N TYR A 103 8.25 -17.84 -18.58
CA TYR A 103 9.20 -16.72 -18.62
C TYR A 103 9.33 -16.06 -17.24
N THR A 104 8.22 -15.75 -16.59
CA THR A 104 8.26 -15.12 -15.27
C THR A 104 8.64 -16.11 -14.17
N MET A 105 8.01 -17.30 -14.12
CA MET A 105 8.20 -18.27 -13.05
C MET A 105 9.56 -18.98 -13.10
N THR A 106 10.01 -19.39 -14.29
CA THR A 106 11.23 -20.15 -14.42
C THR A 106 12.39 -19.26 -14.88
N ASP A 107 12.26 -18.55 -16.02
CA ASP A 107 13.42 -17.89 -16.61
C ASP A 107 13.85 -16.65 -15.84
N ILE A 108 12.92 -15.88 -15.28
CA ILE A 108 13.26 -14.74 -14.41
C ILE A 108 13.51 -15.23 -12.99
N LEU A 109 12.48 -15.77 -12.30
CA LEU A 109 12.54 -16.02 -10.87
C LEU A 109 13.56 -17.10 -10.50
N LYS A 110 13.44 -18.30 -11.08
CA LYS A 110 14.33 -19.43 -10.73
C LYS A 110 15.73 -19.32 -11.33
N LYS A 111 15.85 -18.94 -12.63
CA LYS A 111 17.14 -18.94 -13.33
C LYS A 111 17.88 -17.61 -13.22
N LYS A 112 17.25 -16.49 -13.67
CA LYS A 112 17.95 -15.20 -13.73
C LYS A 112 18.28 -14.66 -12.34
N TRP A 113 17.35 -14.80 -11.39
CA TRP A 113 17.55 -14.40 -10.00
C TRP A 113 18.17 -15.49 -9.13
N ASN A 114 18.41 -16.69 -9.72
CA ASN A 114 18.99 -17.83 -9.03
C ASN A 114 18.30 -18.16 -7.69
N TRP A 115 16.96 -18.06 -7.67
CA TRP A 115 16.17 -18.27 -6.48
C TRP A 115 15.79 -19.76 -6.32
N ASP A 116 16.01 -20.32 -5.14
CA ASP A 116 15.81 -21.74 -4.83
C ASP A 116 14.59 -22.02 -3.93
N GLY A 117 13.77 -21.02 -3.63
CA GLY A 117 12.54 -21.17 -2.87
C GLY A 117 11.43 -21.89 -3.64
N MET A 118 10.25 -22.00 -3.04
CA MET A 118 9.09 -22.74 -3.56
C MET A 118 8.05 -21.79 -4.16
N ILE A 119 7.54 -22.11 -5.35
CA ILE A 119 6.40 -21.42 -5.96
C ILE A 119 5.13 -22.21 -5.66
N VAL A 120 4.15 -21.56 -5.04
CA VAL A 120 2.79 -22.08 -4.86
C VAL A 120 1.84 -21.35 -5.82
N SER A 121 0.83 -22.05 -6.36
CA SER A 121 -0.24 -21.37 -7.08
C SER A 121 -1.10 -20.54 -6.12
N ASP A 122 -1.83 -19.55 -6.62
CA ASP A 122 -2.94 -18.98 -5.87
C ASP A 122 -4.11 -19.97 -5.80
N TRP A 123 -5.14 -19.66 -5.03
CA TRP A 123 -6.29 -20.52 -4.77
C TRP A 123 -7.02 -20.89 -6.06
N ASP A 124 -7.11 -22.18 -6.37
CA ASP A 124 -7.68 -22.74 -7.60
C ASP A 124 -7.09 -22.13 -8.90
N ALA A 125 -5.89 -21.53 -8.86
CA ALA A 125 -5.34 -20.82 -10.01
C ALA A 125 -4.88 -21.75 -11.14
N VAL A 126 -4.64 -23.03 -10.86
CA VAL A 126 -4.26 -23.98 -11.91
C VAL A 126 -5.49 -24.39 -12.73
N ILE A 127 -6.62 -24.73 -12.12
CA ILE A 127 -7.84 -25.04 -12.89
C ILE A 127 -8.37 -23.83 -13.66
N GLN A 128 -8.11 -22.60 -13.18
CA GLN A 128 -8.54 -21.38 -13.85
C GLN A 128 -7.84 -21.16 -15.21
N LEU A 129 -6.75 -21.86 -15.51
CA LEU A 129 -6.15 -21.89 -16.86
C LEU A 129 -7.16 -22.34 -17.91
N THR A 130 -8.16 -23.15 -17.55
CA THR A 130 -9.26 -23.54 -18.44
C THR A 130 -10.20 -22.36 -18.74
N ASN A 131 -10.54 -21.57 -17.74
CA ASN A 131 -11.36 -20.37 -17.89
C ASN A 131 -10.65 -19.28 -18.70
N GLN A 132 -9.31 -19.23 -18.61
CA GLN A 132 -8.46 -18.30 -19.35
C GLN A 132 -8.18 -18.77 -20.78
N GLY A 133 -8.69 -19.95 -21.18
CA GLY A 133 -8.53 -20.51 -22.52
C GLY A 133 -7.12 -21.03 -22.82
N ALA A 134 -6.27 -21.19 -21.80
CA ALA A 134 -4.91 -21.72 -21.94
C ALA A 134 -4.87 -23.25 -21.93
N ALA A 135 -5.83 -23.90 -21.26
CA ALA A 135 -5.94 -25.34 -21.16
C ALA A 135 -7.38 -25.79 -21.50
N LYS A 136 -7.54 -26.96 -22.07
CA LYS A 136 -8.86 -27.53 -22.37
C LYS A 136 -9.53 -28.16 -21.15
N ASP A 137 -8.73 -28.68 -20.23
CA ASP A 137 -9.17 -29.39 -19.02
C ASP A 137 -8.10 -29.32 -17.92
N GLY A 138 -8.40 -29.88 -16.74
CA GLY A 138 -7.48 -29.92 -15.61
C GLY A 138 -6.21 -30.75 -15.84
N TYR A 139 -6.24 -31.72 -16.77
CA TYR A 139 -5.07 -32.51 -17.12
C TYR A 139 -4.02 -31.67 -17.84
N GLU A 140 -4.46 -30.93 -18.85
CA GLU A 140 -3.59 -29.99 -19.59
C GLU A 140 -3.17 -28.80 -18.70
N ALA A 141 -4.06 -28.29 -17.84
CA ALA A 141 -3.77 -27.22 -16.90
C ALA A 141 -2.64 -27.61 -15.91
N ALA A 142 -2.68 -28.83 -15.37
CA ALA A 142 -1.63 -29.36 -14.50
C ALA A 142 -0.27 -29.45 -15.23
N ALA A 143 -0.27 -29.93 -16.49
CA ALA A 143 0.94 -30.01 -17.29
C ALA A 143 1.55 -28.61 -17.56
N LEU A 144 0.73 -27.64 -17.93
CA LEU A 144 1.17 -26.26 -18.18
C LEU A 144 1.75 -25.62 -16.92
N ALA A 145 1.08 -25.73 -15.79
CA ALA A 145 1.50 -25.09 -14.54
C ALA A 145 2.83 -25.67 -14.01
N ILE A 146 2.97 -26.99 -13.92
CA ILE A 146 4.20 -27.61 -13.42
C ILE A 146 5.39 -27.33 -14.37
N ASN A 147 5.19 -27.39 -15.69
CA ASN A 147 6.22 -27.07 -16.67
C ASN A 147 6.57 -25.57 -16.71
N ALA A 148 5.66 -24.69 -16.30
CA ALA A 148 5.96 -23.28 -16.11
C ALA A 148 6.80 -23.01 -14.86
N GLY A 149 6.74 -23.91 -13.87
CA GLY A 149 7.55 -23.84 -12.64
C GLY A 149 6.74 -23.70 -11.36
N ILE A 150 5.44 -23.92 -11.35
CA ILE A 150 4.63 -24.01 -10.13
C ILE A 150 4.99 -25.32 -9.42
N ASP A 151 5.53 -25.20 -8.20
CA ASP A 151 6.02 -26.37 -7.44
C ASP A 151 4.92 -27.01 -6.61
N MET A 152 3.90 -26.25 -6.21
CA MET A 152 2.79 -26.68 -5.37
C MET A 152 1.47 -26.12 -5.88
N ASP A 153 0.50 -27.00 -6.09
CA ASP A 153 -0.87 -26.70 -6.50
C ASP A 153 -1.73 -26.43 -5.26
N MET A 154 -2.35 -25.25 -5.19
CA MET A 154 -3.20 -24.85 -4.05
C MET A 154 -4.67 -25.09 -4.38
N MET A 155 -5.29 -26.04 -3.63
CA MET A 155 -6.71 -26.41 -3.56
C MET A 155 -7.28 -27.17 -4.76
N ASP A 156 -6.72 -27.06 -5.95
CA ASP A 156 -7.23 -27.74 -7.16
C ASP A 156 -7.10 -29.27 -7.10
N ASP A 157 -6.11 -29.76 -6.38
CA ASP A 157 -5.78 -31.19 -6.30
C ASP A 157 -5.42 -31.82 -7.68
N LEU A 158 -5.06 -30.96 -8.65
CA LEU A 158 -4.79 -31.40 -10.00
C LEU A 158 -3.48 -32.16 -10.14
N TYR A 159 -2.44 -31.76 -9.38
CA TYR A 159 -1.17 -32.50 -9.40
C TYR A 159 -1.34 -33.90 -8.87
N ARG A 160 -2.02 -34.08 -7.74
CA ARG A 160 -2.25 -35.40 -7.17
C ARG A 160 -3.07 -36.32 -8.11
N LYS A 161 -4.04 -35.75 -8.82
CA LYS A 161 -4.92 -36.52 -9.72
C LYS A 161 -4.26 -36.87 -11.05
N ASN A 162 -3.38 -36.03 -11.57
CA ASN A 162 -2.97 -36.11 -12.98
C ASN A 162 -1.49 -36.43 -13.20
N LEU A 163 -0.56 -36.16 -12.24
CA LEU A 163 0.88 -36.26 -12.50
C LEU A 163 1.33 -37.64 -12.98
N ALA A 164 0.76 -38.72 -12.45
CA ALA A 164 1.11 -40.06 -12.89
C ALA A 164 0.86 -40.25 -14.39
N GLY A 165 -0.38 -39.93 -14.85
CA GLY A 165 -0.71 -40.01 -16.25
C GLY A 165 0.10 -39.05 -17.14
N LEU A 166 0.36 -37.84 -16.67
CA LEU A 166 1.18 -36.85 -17.39
C LEU A 166 2.62 -37.31 -17.59
N ILE A 167 3.17 -38.10 -16.66
CA ILE A 167 4.50 -38.71 -16.77
C ILE A 167 4.46 -39.86 -17.76
N ASP A 168 3.45 -40.72 -17.67
CA ASP A 168 3.28 -41.88 -18.57
C ASP A 168 3.10 -41.42 -20.03
N ASP A 169 2.37 -40.31 -20.24
CA ASP A 169 2.18 -39.67 -21.55
C ASP A 169 3.39 -38.85 -22.02
N GLY A 170 4.44 -38.71 -21.20
CA GLY A 170 5.64 -37.93 -21.52
C GLY A 170 5.45 -36.43 -21.57
N LEU A 171 4.33 -35.90 -21.05
CA LEU A 171 4.02 -34.46 -21.00
C LEU A 171 4.71 -33.75 -19.84
N VAL A 172 5.06 -34.48 -18.78
CA VAL A 172 5.83 -33.99 -17.63
C VAL A 172 6.96 -34.96 -17.35
N SER A 173 8.18 -34.46 -17.14
CA SER A 173 9.32 -35.32 -16.82
C SER A 173 9.39 -35.64 -15.32
N MET A 174 9.87 -36.85 -14.95
CA MET A 174 10.17 -37.15 -13.55
C MET A 174 11.14 -36.15 -12.93
N ALA A 175 12.12 -35.66 -13.70
CA ALA A 175 13.07 -34.67 -13.21
C ALA A 175 12.38 -33.34 -12.80
N THR A 176 11.30 -32.94 -13.50
CA THR A 176 10.47 -31.77 -13.13
C THR A 176 9.77 -32.03 -11.81
N VAL A 177 9.14 -33.19 -11.64
CA VAL A 177 8.45 -33.56 -10.40
C VAL A 177 9.42 -33.64 -9.23
N ASP A 178 10.58 -34.27 -9.43
CA ASP A 178 11.64 -34.37 -8.42
C ASP A 178 12.13 -33.00 -7.96
N GLU A 179 12.26 -32.04 -8.86
CA GLU A 179 12.68 -30.68 -8.49
C GLU A 179 11.60 -29.97 -7.69
N CYS A 180 10.32 -30.10 -8.03
CA CYS A 180 9.21 -29.57 -7.23
C CYS A 180 9.21 -30.17 -5.82
N VAL A 181 9.35 -31.49 -5.71
CA VAL A 181 9.44 -32.19 -4.41
C VAL A 181 10.64 -31.71 -3.61
N ARG A 182 11.82 -31.55 -4.24
CA ARG A 182 13.02 -31.03 -3.55
C ARG A 182 12.80 -29.63 -2.99
N ARG A 183 12.12 -28.75 -3.70
CA ARG A 183 11.83 -27.38 -3.22
C ARG A 183 10.90 -27.39 -2.02
N VAL A 184 9.83 -28.19 -2.06
CA VAL A 184 8.92 -28.36 -0.93
C VAL A 184 9.65 -28.96 0.28
N LEU A 185 10.44 -30.03 0.09
CA LEU A 185 11.19 -30.67 1.18
C LEU A 185 12.27 -29.75 1.74
N ARG A 186 13.01 -29.03 0.88
CA ARG A 186 14.02 -28.05 1.30
C ARG A 186 13.40 -26.98 2.21
N LEU A 187 12.23 -26.47 1.86
CA LEU A 187 11.52 -25.52 2.70
C LEU A 187 11.16 -26.12 4.05
N LYS A 188 10.62 -27.33 4.08
CA LYS A 188 10.30 -28.04 5.33
C LYS A 188 11.53 -28.27 6.22
N PHE A 189 12.68 -28.64 5.62
CA PHE A 189 13.93 -28.77 6.35
C PHE A 189 14.43 -27.43 6.90
N ARG A 190 14.38 -26.36 6.10
CA ARG A 190 14.76 -25.00 6.54
C ARG A 190 13.90 -24.49 7.68
N LEU A 191 12.62 -24.87 7.72
CA LEU A 191 11.70 -24.54 8.81
C LEU A 191 11.86 -25.43 10.05
N GLY A 192 12.75 -26.44 10.02
CA GLY A 192 12.96 -27.38 11.13
C GLY A 192 11.75 -28.25 11.41
N LEU A 193 10.85 -28.48 10.43
CA LEU A 193 9.59 -29.22 10.65
C LEU A 193 9.79 -30.72 10.86
N PHE A 194 10.96 -31.29 10.55
CA PHE A 194 11.30 -32.69 10.82
C PHE A 194 11.85 -32.88 12.23
N GLU A 195 12.59 -31.89 12.72
CA GLU A 195 13.16 -31.84 14.06
C GLU A 195 12.12 -31.45 15.11
N ARG A 196 11.23 -30.50 14.72
CA ARG A 196 10.18 -29.96 15.58
C ARG A 196 8.83 -29.96 14.86
N PRO A 197 8.19 -31.14 14.70
CA PRO A 197 6.94 -31.27 13.96
C PRO A 197 5.71 -30.78 14.73
N TYR A 198 5.84 -30.53 16.03
CA TYR A 198 4.75 -30.10 16.91
C TYR A 198 5.06 -28.75 17.54
N ILE A 199 4.02 -28.01 17.85
CA ILE A 199 4.08 -26.75 18.60
C ILE A 199 3.47 -26.95 19.99
N ASP A 200 3.93 -26.15 20.95
CA ASP A 200 3.27 -26.08 22.26
C ASP A 200 1.94 -25.35 22.12
N VAL A 201 0.86 -26.03 22.48
CA VAL A 201 -0.47 -25.45 22.47
C VAL A 201 -0.64 -24.57 23.71
N ARG A 202 -0.80 -23.28 23.50
CA ARG A 202 -1.05 -22.29 24.56
C ARG A 202 -2.48 -21.77 24.50
N PRO A 203 -3.08 -21.36 25.62
CA PRO A 203 -4.38 -20.69 25.64
C PRO A 203 -4.37 -19.44 24.75
N ALA A 204 -5.48 -19.16 24.07
CA ALA A 204 -5.57 -18.01 23.19
C ALA A 204 -5.29 -16.68 23.91
N GLU A 205 -5.68 -16.58 25.17
CA GLU A 205 -5.50 -15.41 26.03
C GLU A 205 -4.01 -15.11 26.31
N GLU A 206 -3.14 -16.11 26.20
CA GLU A 206 -1.69 -15.95 26.38
C GLU A 206 -0.98 -15.52 25.09
N ILE A 207 -1.68 -15.52 23.95
CA ILE A 207 -1.08 -15.29 22.64
C ILE A 207 -1.67 -14.04 21.98
N TYR A 208 -3.02 -13.89 22.02
CA TYR A 208 -3.70 -12.81 21.34
C TYR A 208 -3.80 -11.55 22.19
N LEU A 209 -3.79 -10.38 21.53
CA LEU A 209 -4.01 -9.07 22.11
C LEU A 209 -3.11 -8.77 23.32
N GLN A 210 -1.86 -9.27 23.26
CA GLN A 210 -0.89 -8.91 24.28
C GLN A 210 -0.69 -7.38 24.30
N PRO A 211 -0.50 -6.76 25.48
CA PRO A 211 -0.42 -5.30 25.60
C PRO A 211 0.61 -4.66 24.67
N GLU A 212 1.76 -5.30 24.51
CA GLU A 212 2.83 -4.84 23.61
C GLU A 212 2.39 -4.87 22.13
N ALA A 213 1.75 -5.96 21.69
CA ALA A 213 1.24 -6.07 20.33
C ALA A 213 0.12 -5.05 20.03
N VAL A 214 -0.74 -4.78 21.02
CA VAL A 214 -1.78 -3.73 20.91
C VAL A 214 -1.14 -2.34 20.84
N ALA A 215 -0.09 -2.08 21.61
CA ALA A 215 0.63 -0.80 21.58
C ALA A 215 1.30 -0.59 20.21
N HIS A 216 1.96 -1.60 19.66
CA HIS A 216 2.53 -1.53 18.30
C HIS A 216 1.45 -1.33 17.23
N ALA A 217 0.28 -1.98 17.36
CA ALA A 217 -0.84 -1.75 16.44
C ALA A 217 -1.35 -0.30 16.49
N GLU A 218 -1.39 0.31 17.68
CA GLU A 218 -1.75 1.71 17.84
C GLU A 218 -0.72 2.64 17.20
N GLU A 219 0.57 2.42 17.44
CA GLU A 219 1.67 3.17 16.84
C GLU A 219 1.62 3.09 15.31
N MET A 220 1.50 1.89 14.75
CA MET A 220 1.37 1.70 13.30
C MET A 220 0.14 2.43 12.72
N ALA A 221 -0.99 2.40 13.41
CA ALA A 221 -2.19 3.12 13.00
C ALA A 221 -1.95 4.64 13.00
N GLN A 222 -1.31 5.18 14.04
CA GLN A 222 -0.97 6.62 14.14
C GLN A 222 0.01 7.04 13.05
N GLU A 223 1.05 6.26 12.79
CA GLU A 223 2.06 6.55 11.76
C GLU A 223 1.50 6.46 10.33
N SER A 224 0.49 5.62 10.10
CA SER A 224 -0.13 5.45 8.78
C SER A 224 -1.09 6.59 8.42
N MET A 225 -1.71 7.26 9.39
CA MET A 225 -2.71 8.30 9.12
C MET A 225 -2.10 9.54 8.49
N VAL A 226 -2.79 10.10 7.49
CA VAL A 226 -2.27 11.22 6.70
C VAL A 226 -3.14 12.47 6.86
N LEU A 227 -2.58 13.52 7.41
CA LEU A 227 -3.23 14.82 7.49
C LEU A 227 -3.18 15.49 6.11
N LEU A 228 -4.34 15.60 5.45
CA LEU A 228 -4.45 16.14 4.08
C LEU A 228 -4.78 17.63 4.05
N LYS A 229 -5.41 18.16 5.09
CA LYS A 229 -5.80 19.56 5.19
C LYS A 229 -5.88 19.99 6.65
N ASN A 230 -5.48 21.23 6.97
CA ASN A 230 -5.58 21.79 8.32
C ASN A 230 -5.64 23.32 8.26
N ASP A 231 -6.79 23.85 7.86
CA ASP A 231 -6.99 25.29 7.72
C ASP A 231 -6.93 25.98 9.08
N ASN A 232 -6.26 27.12 9.13
CA ASN A 232 -6.10 27.95 10.33
C ASN A 232 -5.58 27.18 11.56
N ALA A 233 -4.83 26.10 11.35
CA ALA A 233 -4.31 25.23 12.41
C ALA A 233 -5.44 24.76 13.35
N LEU A 234 -6.58 24.32 12.80
CA LEU A 234 -7.71 23.80 13.56
C LEU A 234 -7.28 22.59 14.42
N LEU A 235 -6.45 21.72 13.87
CA LEU A 235 -5.84 20.61 14.59
C LEU A 235 -4.43 21.01 15.04
N PRO A 236 -3.99 20.58 16.23
CA PRO A 236 -4.71 19.75 17.20
C PRO A 236 -5.82 20.55 17.93
N LEU A 237 -6.91 19.86 18.30
CA LEU A 237 -8.02 20.45 19.04
C LEU A 237 -7.55 20.85 20.44
N LYS A 238 -7.69 22.15 20.75
CA LYS A 238 -7.30 22.70 22.06
C LYS A 238 -8.40 23.60 22.63
N GLY A 239 -8.71 23.44 23.91
CA GLY A 239 -9.65 24.29 24.60
C GLY A 239 -11.10 24.18 24.12
N VAL A 240 -11.46 23.04 23.50
CA VAL A 240 -12.84 22.76 23.06
C VAL A 240 -13.65 22.21 24.23
N ALA A 241 -14.81 22.81 24.49
CA ALA A 241 -15.69 22.38 25.58
C ALA A 241 -16.70 21.32 25.12
N LYS A 242 -17.06 21.35 23.83
CA LYS A 242 -18.03 20.39 23.27
C LYS A 242 -17.68 19.98 21.84
N ILE A 243 -17.66 18.67 21.61
CA ILE A 243 -17.33 18.03 20.34
C ILE A 243 -18.53 17.22 19.85
N ALA A 244 -18.99 17.45 18.62
CA ALA A 244 -19.98 16.58 17.98
C ALA A 244 -19.24 15.56 17.09
N VAL A 245 -19.46 14.28 17.34
CA VAL A 245 -18.94 13.18 16.51
C VAL A 245 -20.10 12.63 15.70
N VAL A 246 -19.98 12.68 14.36
CA VAL A 246 -21.09 12.32 13.46
C VAL A 246 -20.61 11.42 12.31
N GLY A 247 -21.54 10.78 11.62
CA GLY A 247 -21.23 9.95 10.46
C GLY A 247 -21.24 8.43 10.74
N PRO A 248 -21.27 7.61 9.67
CA PRO A 248 -21.49 6.17 9.77
C PRO A 248 -20.31 5.40 10.37
N LEU A 249 -19.12 6.00 10.41
CA LEU A 249 -17.90 5.38 10.95
C LEU A 249 -17.59 5.81 12.39
N ALA A 250 -18.42 6.68 13.00
CA ALA A 250 -18.17 7.20 14.34
C ALA A 250 -18.23 6.13 15.43
N ASP A 251 -19.28 5.29 15.42
CA ASP A 251 -19.54 4.28 16.45
C ASP A 251 -19.70 2.89 15.82
N THR A 252 -18.69 2.47 15.06
CA THR A 252 -18.64 1.14 14.45
C THR A 252 -17.37 0.42 14.83
N GLN A 253 -17.47 -0.88 15.03
CA GLN A 253 -16.34 -1.76 15.23
C GLN A 253 -15.99 -2.51 13.95
N LYS A 254 -17.03 -2.98 13.24
CA LYS A 254 -16.90 -3.82 12.05
C LYS A 254 -16.22 -3.13 10.89
N GLU A 255 -16.53 -1.86 10.66
CA GLU A 255 -16.09 -1.18 9.44
C GLU A 255 -14.68 -0.55 9.59
N LEU A 256 -14.06 -0.64 10.78
CA LEU A 256 -12.71 -0.12 11.05
C LEU A 256 -11.65 -1.21 11.19
N ILE A 257 -12.05 -2.49 11.29
CA ILE A 257 -11.09 -3.59 11.50
C ILE A 257 -10.24 -3.87 10.24
N GLY A 258 -10.74 -3.57 9.05
CA GLY A 258 -10.08 -3.86 7.79
C GLY A 258 -10.42 -5.24 7.21
N ASN A 259 -9.67 -5.64 6.18
CA ASN A 259 -9.77 -6.94 5.52
C ASN A 259 -8.64 -7.88 5.94
N TRP A 260 -8.76 -9.16 5.61
CA TRP A 260 -7.75 -10.19 5.90
C TRP A 260 -7.40 -10.33 7.38
N VAL A 261 -8.39 -10.10 8.24
CA VAL A 261 -8.23 -10.12 9.70
C VAL A 261 -8.13 -11.54 10.30
N ALA A 262 -8.15 -12.56 9.48
CA ALA A 262 -8.08 -13.97 9.85
C ALA A 262 -9.12 -14.30 10.96
N ARG A 263 -8.67 -14.52 12.18
CA ARG A 263 -9.52 -14.78 13.36
C ARG A 263 -9.76 -13.55 14.23
N GLY A 264 -9.36 -12.37 13.76
CA GLY A 264 -9.65 -11.09 14.43
C GLY A 264 -11.15 -10.88 14.61
N LYS A 265 -11.53 -10.25 15.71
CA LYS A 265 -12.94 -10.02 16.06
C LYS A 265 -13.22 -8.51 16.03
N SER A 266 -14.31 -8.12 15.38
CA SER A 266 -14.75 -6.72 15.40
C SER A 266 -14.97 -6.19 16.81
N ALA A 267 -15.35 -7.06 17.76
CA ALA A 267 -15.55 -6.69 19.16
C ALA A 267 -14.27 -6.16 19.85
N ASP A 268 -13.09 -6.45 19.31
CA ASP A 268 -11.80 -5.99 19.84
C ASP A 268 -11.46 -4.56 19.36
N VAL A 269 -12.22 -4.02 18.41
CA VAL A 269 -12.00 -2.66 17.88
C VAL A 269 -12.52 -1.61 18.85
N VAL A 270 -11.70 -0.63 19.16
CA VAL A 270 -12.13 0.59 19.88
C VAL A 270 -12.73 1.56 18.85
N PRO A 271 -14.05 1.85 18.91
CA PRO A 271 -14.68 2.82 18.02
C PRO A 271 -14.08 4.22 18.15
N ILE A 272 -14.19 5.03 17.10
CA ILE A 272 -13.72 6.43 17.12
C ILE A 272 -14.42 7.20 18.25
N LEU A 273 -15.72 7.06 18.40
CA LEU A 273 -16.50 7.69 19.46
C LEU A 273 -15.97 7.36 20.86
N THR A 274 -15.60 6.09 21.09
CA THR A 274 -15.03 5.66 22.37
C THR A 274 -13.68 6.33 22.62
N GLY A 275 -12.76 6.29 21.66
CA GLY A 275 -11.47 6.95 21.77
C GLY A 275 -11.59 8.47 21.98
N MET A 276 -12.54 9.12 21.31
CA MET A 276 -12.82 10.55 21.50
C MET A 276 -13.31 10.86 22.92
N LYS A 277 -14.17 10.02 23.49
CA LYS A 277 -14.64 10.20 24.90
C LYS A 277 -13.53 9.97 25.91
N GLU A 278 -12.64 9.01 25.65
CA GLU A 278 -11.48 8.72 26.53
C GLU A 278 -10.46 9.86 26.48
N GLU A 279 -10.07 10.33 25.30
CA GLU A 279 -9.01 11.34 25.13
C GLU A 279 -9.47 12.76 25.50
N PHE A 280 -10.73 13.10 25.23
CA PHE A 280 -11.31 14.42 25.52
C PHE A 280 -12.24 14.36 26.74
N ALA A 281 -11.79 13.74 27.84
CA ALA A 281 -12.60 13.53 29.05
C ALA A 281 -13.10 14.84 29.69
N ASP A 282 -12.40 15.96 29.48
CA ASP A 282 -12.79 17.28 29.96
C ASP A 282 -13.80 17.99 29.04
N ALA A 283 -14.08 17.46 27.86
CA ALA A 283 -15.05 18.00 26.92
C ALA A 283 -16.34 17.14 26.89
N GLN A 284 -17.45 17.79 26.57
CA GLN A 284 -18.68 17.06 26.28
C GLN A 284 -18.63 16.49 24.86
N VAL A 285 -18.45 15.17 24.71
CA VAL A 285 -18.54 14.49 23.41
C VAL A 285 -19.97 14.02 23.18
N VAL A 286 -20.64 14.59 22.18
CA VAL A 286 -21.99 14.21 21.76
C VAL A 286 -21.93 13.45 20.45
N TYR A 287 -22.86 12.52 20.25
CA TYR A 287 -22.89 11.65 19.07
C TYR A 287 -24.26 11.68 18.41
N ALA A 288 -24.25 11.69 17.08
CA ALA A 288 -25.40 11.37 16.24
C ALA A 288 -24.90 10.78 14.92
N GLN A 289 -25.48 9.68 14.46
CA GLN A 289 -25.02 9.03 13.23
C GLN A 289 -25.20 9.91 12.00
N GLY A 290 -26.39 10.47 11.81
CA GLY A 290 -26.73 11.42 10.74
C GLY A 290 -26.97 10.79 9.37
N CYS A 291 -26.07 9.93 8.89
CA CYS A 291 -26.25 9.21 7.63
C CYS A 291 -25.70 7.78 7.73
N GLY A 292 -26.11 6.93 6.79
CA GLY A 292 -25.48 5.65 6.52
C GLY A 292 -24.36 5.77 5.47
N PHE A 293 -23.95 4.65 4.90
CA PHE A 293 -22.92 4.65 3.86
C PHE A 293 -23.42 5.08 2.48
N GLY A 294 -24.62 4.75 2.12
CA GLY A 294 -25.24 5.11 0.84
C GLY A 294 -26.67 5.64 0.97
N GLU A 295 -27.15 5.75 2.18
CA GLU A 295 -28.49 6.18 2.53
C GLU A 295 -28.46 7.32 3.57
N MET A 296 -29.50 8.12 3.57
CA MET A 296 -29.67 9.25 4.48
C MET A 296 -31.11 9.32 4.96
N ASP A 297 -31.31 9.41 6.26
CA ASP A 297 -32.62 9.57 6.89
C ASP A 297 -32.75 10.97 7.53
N GLU A 298 -33.84 11.66 7.23
CA GLU A 298 -34.02 13.05 7.65
C GLU A 298 -34.07 13.24 9.17
N ALA A 299 -34.58 12.26 9.92
CA ALA A 299 -34.61 12.32 11.37
C ALA A 299 -33.20 12.23 11.96
N SER A 300 -32.40 11.27 11.48
CA SER A 300 -30.99 11.12 11.86
C SER A 300 -30.14 12.33 11.46
N VAL A 301 -30.39 12.90 10.29
CA VAL A 301 -29.70 14.13 9.84
C VAL A 301 -30.03 15.29 10.77
N LYS A 302 -31.31 15.42 11.17
CA LYS A 302 -31.73 16.48 12.09
C LYS A 302 -31.02 16.34 13.46
N GLU A 303 -30.93 15.14 13.99
CA GLU A 303 -30.20 14.89 15.25
C GLU A 303 -28.72 15.29 15.13
N ALA A 304 -28.08 14.96 14.00
CA ALA A 304 -26.69 15.33 13.76
C ALA A 304 -26.52 16.85 13.60
N LEU A 305 -27.45 17.55 12.97
CA LEU A 305 -27.45 19.00 12.86
C LEU A 305 -27.65 19.69 14.21
N ASP A 306 -28.54 19.16 15.07
CA ASP A 306 -28.74 19.64 16.43
C ASP A 306 -27.48 19.44 17.28
N ALA A 307 -26.82 18.30 17.16
CA ALA A 307 -25.52 18.02 17.80
C ALA A 307 -24.43 19.00 17.29
N ALA A 308 -24.30 19.15 15.99
CA ALA A 308 -23.34 20.05 15.35
C ALA A 308 -23.55 21.51 15.77
N GLY A 309 -24.79 22.00 15.73
CA GLY A 309 -25.13 23.38 16.09
C GLY A 309 -24.77 23.73 17.53
N SER A 310 -24.82 22.75 18.45
CA SER A 310 -24.51 22.90 19.87
C SER A 310 -23.03 22.74 20.22
N ALA A 311 -22.19 22.27 19.30
CA ALA A 311 -20.79 21.97 19.53
C ALA A 311 -19.85 23.13 19.13
N ASP A 312 -18.62 23.10 19.61
CA ASP A 312 -17.56 24.02 19.21
C ASP A 312 -16.90 23.56 17.90
N VAL A 313 -16.82 22.24 17.70
CA VAL A 313 -16.25 21.59 16.52
C VAL A 313 -17.01 20.29 16.20
N VAL A 314 -17.08 19.96 14.93
CA VAL A 314 -17.67 18.70 14.45
C VAL A 314 -16.57 17.79 13.91
N VAL A 315 -16.60 16.52 14.29
CA VAL A 315 -15.78 15.44 13.76
C VAL A 315 -16.70 14.53 12.94
N ALA A 316 -16.60 14.60 11.62
CA ALA A 316 -17.40 13.82 10.68
C ALA A 316 -16.61 12.58 10.22
N CYS A 317 -17.09 11.40 10.60
CA CYS A 317 -16.44 10.10 10.33
C CYS A 317 -17.09 9.46 9.10
N LEU A 318 -16.46 9.62 7.94
CA LEU A 318 -16.95 9.22 6.62
C LEU A 318 -16.03 8.19 5.98
N GLY A 319 -16.47 7.56 4.89
CA GLY A 319 -15.62 6.64 4.14
C GLY A 319 -16.32 5.43 3.54
N GLU A 320 -15.55 4.37 3.32
CA GLU A 320 -15.98 3.12 2.72
C GLU A 320 -16.33 2.07 3.81
N LYS A 321 -17.23 1.14 3.45
CA LYS A 321 -17.41 -0.11 4.23
C LYS A 321 -16.20 -1.00 4.04
N THR A 322 -15.84 -1.79 5.04
CA THR A 322 -14.80 -2.83 4.93
C THR A 322 -14.99 -3.71 3.70
N GLY A 323 -16.21 -4.15 3.41
CA GLY A 323 -16.52 -4.99 2.24
C GLY A 323 -16.48 -4.27 0.87
N TRP A 324 -16.09 -3.00 0.81
CA TRP A 324 -15.90 -2.29 -0.46
C TRP A 324 -14.45 -2.28 -0.93
N SER A 325 -13.52 -2.73 -0.11
CA SER A 325 -12.12 -2.95 -0.42
C SER A 325 -11.75 -4.41 -0.16
N GLY A 326 -10.61 -4.88 -0.69
CA GLY A 326 -10.16 -6.25 -0.61
C GLY A 326 -10.45 -7.04 -1.88
N GLU A 327 -10.31 -8.36 -1.79
CA GLU A 327 -10.49 -9.27 -2.90
C GLU A 327 -11.92 -9.27 -3.42
N ASN A 328 -12.07 -9.27 -4.75
CA ASN A 328 -13.34 -9.19 -5.47
C ASN A 328 -14.20 -7.96 -5.12
N CYS A 329 -13.56 -6.89 -4.64
CA CYS A 329 -14.21 -5.63 -4.23
C CYS A 329 -13.79 -4.44 -5.12
N SER A 330 -13.71 -4.67 -6.43
CA SER A 330 -13.38 -3.62 -7.41
C SER A 330 -14.55 -2.63 -7.55
N ARG A 331 -14.23 -1.33 -7.66
CA ARG A 331 -15.22 -0.27 -7.81
C ARG A 331 -15.04 0.49 -9.13
N SER A 332 -16.16 0.76 -9.82
CA SER A 332 -16.18 1.58 -11.04
C SER A 332 -15.98 3.07 -10.72
N SER A 333 -16.40 3.51 -9.55
CA SER A 333 -16.18 4.86 -9.02
C SER A 333 -15.46 4.78 -7.69
N VAL A 334 -14.46 5.65 -7.50
CA VAL A 334 -13.75 5.80 -6.22
C VAL A 334 -14.21 7.05 -5.44
N ALA A 335 -15.29 7.71 -5.86
CA ALA A 335 -15.93 8.76 -5.06
C ALA A 335 -16.63 8.15 -3.84
N LEU A 336 -16.74 8.93 -2.77
CA LEU A 336 -17.63 8.60 -1.67
C LEU A 336 -19.09 8.63 -2.15
N PRO A 337 -19.99 7.90 -1.48
CA PRO A 337 -21.42 7.95 -1.82
C PRO A 337 -22.01 9.35 -1.69
N GLU A 338 -22.90 9.70 -2.60
CA GLU A 338 -23.58 11.00 -2.62
C GLU A 338 -24.28 11.35 -1.30
N ALA A 339 -24.82 10.33 -0.61
CA ALA A 339 -25.44 10.52 0.70
C ALA A 339 -24.46 11.09 1.75
N GLN A 340 -23.20 10.65 1.74
CA GLN A 340 -22.18 11.17 2.65
C GLN A 340 -21.72 12.57 2.24
N GLU A 341 -21.61 12.85 0.95
CA GLU A 341 -21.28 14.20 0.44
C GLU A 341 -22.40 15.21 0.79
N GLU A 342 -23.64 14.83 0.58
CA GLU A 342 -24.81 15.64 0.92
C GLU A 342 -24.92 15.87 2.44
N PHE A 343 -24.73 14.81 3.22
CA PHE A 343 -24.70 14.90 4.68
C PHE A 343 -23.64 15.90 5.16
N LEU A 344 -22.40 15.80 4.65
CA LEU A 344 -21.32 16.72 5.02
C LEU A 344 -21.67 18.16 4.64
N ARG A 345 -22.29 18.39 3.48
CA ARG A 345 -22.73 19.70 3.05
C ARG A 345 -23.75 20.32 4.01
N ARG A 346 -24.68 19.50 4.51
CA ARG A 346 -25.66 19.93 5.52
C ARG A 346 -24.99 20.20 6.87
N ILE A 347 -24.08 19.36 7.32
CA ILE A 347 -23.31 19.57 8.56
C ILE A 347 -22.52 20.89 8.47
N LYS A 348 -21.87 21.18 7.33
CA LYS A 348 -21.14 22.44 7.13
C LYS A 348 -22.04 23.67 7.24
N SER A 349 -23.34 23.56 6.91
CA SER A 349 -24.30 24.66 7.04
C SER A 349 -24.61 25.05 8.50
N ALA A 350 -24.24 24.23 9.48
CA ALA A 350 -24.31 24.59 10.91
C ALA A 350 -23.30 25.69 11.31
N GLY A 351 -22.37 26.07 10.39
CA GLY A 351 -21.43 27.17 10.57
C GLY A 351 -20.31 26.89 11.59
N LYS A 352 -20.08 25.64 11.92
CA LYS A 352 -19.02 25.20 12.84
C LYS A 352 -17.79 24.71 12.08
N PRO A 353 -16.58 24.76 12.68
CA PRO A 353 -15.43 24.08 12.14
C PRO A 353 -15.68 22.58 12.01
N VAL A 354 -15.28 21.97 10.88
CA VAL A 354 -15.50 20.56 10.58
C VAL A 354 -14.18 19.86 10.31
N VAL A 355 -13.86 18.90 11.15
CA VAL A 355 -12.81 17.91 10.92
C VAL A 355 -13.44 16.71 10.22
N VAL A 356 -12.95 16.34 9.06
CA VAL A 356 -13.40 15.14 8.35
C VAL A 356 -12.36 14.04 8.47
N LEU A 357 -12.78 12.89 8.96
CA LEU A 357 -12.04 11.64 8.96
C LEU A 357 -12.55 10.80 7.80
N VAL A 358 -11.64 10.31 6.96
CA VAL A 358 -11.98 9.42 5.85
C VAL A 358 -11.34 8.06 6.10
N ALA A 359 -12.15 7.01 6.21
CA ALA A 359 -11.65 5.63 6.25
C ALA A 359 -11.84 5.00 4.87
N SER A 360 -10.76 4.52 4.28
CA SER A 360 -10.80 3.87 2.97
C SER A 360 -9.70 2.81 2.81
N GLY A 361 -9.92 1.84 1.90
CA GLY A 361 -8.89 0.88 1.54
C GLY A 361 -8.22 1.20 0.20
N ARG A 362 -8.39 2.42 -0.31
CA ARG A 362 -7.87 2.88 -1.61
C ARG A 362 -7.78 4.40 -1.66
N PRO A 363 -7.01 4.99 -2.58
CA PRO A 363 -7.13 6.41 -2.89
C PRO A 363 -8.54 6.72 -3.40
N VAL A 364 -9.28 7.56 -2.67
CA VAL A 364 -10.65 7.97 -3.02
C VAL A 364 -10.67 9.38 -3.62
N ASP A 365 -11.70 9.66 -4.41
CA ASP A 365 -11.99 11.01 -4.90
C ASP A 365 -12.56 11.84 -3.75
N LEU A 366 -11.76 12.79 -3.27
CA LEU A 366 -12.11 13.72 -2.20
C LEU A 366 -12.44 15.11 -2.70
N SER A 367 -12.60 15.31 -4.02
CA SER A 367 -12.78 16.61 -4.65
C SER A 367 -14.00 17.38 -4.14
N ARG A 368 -15.04 16.64 -3.71
CA ARG A 368 -16.27 17.24 -3.13
C ARG A 368 -16.23 17.31 -1.60
N ILE A 369 -15.36 16.54 -0.94
CA ILE A 369 -15.25 16.47 0.52
C ILE A 369 -14.30 17.57 1.05
N ALA A 370 -13.10 17.68 0.45
CA ALA A 370 -12.07 18.58 0.94
C ALA A 370 -12.46 20.07 0.97
N PRO A 371 -13.26 20.61 0.02
CA PRO A 371 -13.72 22.01 0.12
C PRO A 371 -14.68 22.27 1.30
N MET A 372 -15.36 21.23 1.77
CA MET A 372 -16.31 21.31 2.90
C MET A 372 -15.68 21.03 4.26
N SER A 373 -14.41 20.59 4.30
CA SER A 373 -13.66 20.35 5.54
C SER A 373 -12.78 21.54 5.91
N ASP A 374 -12.58 21.79 7.20
CA ASP A 374 -11.56 22.73 7.71
C ASP A 374 -10.28 21.97 8.08
N ALA A 375 -10.41 20.70 8.48
CA ALA A 375 -9.32 19.73 8.52
C ALA A 375 -9.76 18.40 7.91
N LEU A 376 -8.84 17.69 7.28
CA LEU A 376 -9.11 16.43 6.58
C LEU A 376 -7.99 15.43 6.89
N LEU A 377 -8.37 14.28 7.43
CA LEU A 377 -7.46 13.21 7.79
C LEU A 377 -7.88 11.91 7.08
N GLU A 378 -6.99 11.33 6.28
CA GLU A 378 -7.14 9.97 5.78
C GLU A 378 -6.66 9.02 6.87
N ILE A 379 -7.55 8.16 7.35
CA ILE A 379 -7.27 7.23 8.45
C ILE A 379 -7.11 5.78 8.00
N TRP A 380 -7.32 5.50 6.69
CA TRP A 380 -7.32 4.16 6.12
C TRP A 380 -8.28 3.20 6.85
N MET A 381 -7.81 2.02 7.21
CA MET A 381 -8.50 1.05 8.06
C MET A 381 -7.64 0.79 9.30
N PRO A 382 -7.84 1.54 10.41
CA PRO A 382 -6.89 1.61 11.51
C PRO A 382 -6.85 0.37 12.41
N GLY A 383 -7.74 -0.60 12.20
CA GLY A 383 -7.74 -1.84 12.97
C GLY A 383 -8.30 -1.69 14.39
N ILE A 384 -7.79 -2.54 15.31
CA ILE A 384 -8.35 -2.66 16.66
C ILE A 384 -8.20 -1.40 17.53
N THR A 385 -7.23 -0.56 17.27
CA THR A 385 -6.93 0.66 18.05
C THR A 385 -7.47 1.94 17.43
N ALA A 386 -8.36 1.84 16.44
CA ALA A 386 -8.87 2.94 15.63
C ALA A 386 -9.22 4.21 16.42
N GLY A 387 -10.03 4.07 17.45
CA GLY A 387 -10.48 5.20 18.27
C GLY A 387 -9.34 5.90 18.99
N ARG A 388 -8.42 5.15 19.58
CA ARG A 388 -7.27 5.71 20.32
C ARG A 388 -6.27 6.39 19.39
N ALA A 389 -5.94 5.74 18.28
CA ALA A 389 -5.02 6.29 17.30
C ALA A 389 -5.55 7.61 16.70
N VAL A 390 -6.82 7.65 16.30
CA VAL A 390 -7.46 8.85 15.76
C VAL A 390 -7.50 9.97 16.82
N SER A 391 -8.01 9.70 18.03
CA SER A 391 -8.15 10.72 19.07
C SER A 391 -6.79 11.27 19.51
N GLY A 392 -5.75 10.44 19.57
CA GLY A 392 -4.38 10.87 19.87
C GLY A 392 -3.81 11.85 18.85
N ILE A 393 -4.14 11.70 17.55
CA ILE A 393 -3.81 12.70 16.53
C ILE A 393 -4.64 13.97 16.75
N LEU A 394 -5.97 13.85 16.91
CA LEU A 394 -6.84 15.01 17.01
C LEU A 394 -6.53 15.87 18.25
N SER A 395 -6.09 15.29 19.36
CA SER A 395 -5.69 16.02 20.58
C SER A 395 -4.27 16.63 20.48
N GLY A 396 -3.46 16.13 19.55
CA GLY A 396 -2.04 16.49 19.45
C GLY A 396 -1.14 15.73 20.40
N LYS A 397 -1.62 14.65 21.02
CA LYS A 397 -0.79 13.69 21.74
C LYS A 397 0.20 13.00 20.78
N TYR A 398 -0.24 12.75 19.57
CA TYR A 398 0.57 12.27 18.47
C TYR A 398 0.57 13.28 17.32
N ASN A 399 1.74 13.57 16.75
CA ASN A 399 1.89 14.47 15.60
C ASN A 399 1.77 13.67 14.30
N PRO A 400 0.82 13.97 13.40
CA PRO A 400 0.67 13.22 12.15
C PRO A 400 1.96 13.26 11.33
N SER A 401 2.45 12.07 10.99
CA SER A 401 3.69 11.87 10.22
C SER A 401 3.49 11.10 8.92
N GLY A 402 2.34 10.45 8.76
CA GLY A 402 2.01 9.66 7.58
C GLY A 402 2.10 10.45 6.28
N ARG A 403 2.48 9.76 5.20
CA ARG A 403 2.53 10.31 3.85
C ARG A 403 1.79 9.38 2.90
N LEU A 404 1.12 9.95 1.92
CA LEU A 404 0.37 9.16 0.94
C LEU A 404 1.31 8.21 0.17
N PRO A 405 1.11 6.91 0.25
CA PRO A 405 1.88 5.93 -0.52
C PRO A 405 1.39 5.81 -1.96
N MET A 406 0.32 6.50 -2.29
CA MET A 406 -0.31 6.53 -3.62
C MET A 406 -0.87 7.90 -3.93
N THR A 407 -0.88 8.23 -5.21
CA THR A 407 -1.50 9.43 -5.75
C THR A 407 -3.03 9.37 -5.62
N PHE A 408 -3.65 10.40 -5.05
CA PHE A 408 -5.11 10.54 -4.95
C PHE A 408 -5.63 11.27 -6.18
N PRO A 409 -6.55 10.67 -6.95
CA PRO A 409 -7.10 11.29 -8.14
C PRO A 409 -8.07 12.42 -7.78
N TYR A 410 -8.22 13.37 -8.68
CA TYR A 410 -9.28 14.38 -8.60
C TYR A 410 -10.64 13.82 -9.04
N THR A 411 -10.62 12.77 -9.85
CA THR A 411 -11.80 12.02 -10.27
C THR A 411 -11.40 10.62 -10.73
N THR A 412 -12.33 9.68 -10.66
CA THR A 412 -12.14 8.31 -11.18
C THR A 412 -11.64 8.28 -12.62
N GLY A 413 -12.02 9.28 -13.45
CA GLY A 413 -11.60 9.36 -14.85
C GLY A 413 -10.10 9.58 -15.07
N GLN A 414 -9.36 10.05 -14.04
CA GLN A 414 -7.90 10.21 -14.13
C GLN A 414 -7.14 8.90 -13.95
N ILE A 415 -7.76 7.85 -13.39
CA ILE A 415 -7.08 6.58 -13.08
C ILE A 415 -6.88 5.76 -14.37
N PRO A 416 -5.65 5.27 -14.63
CA PRO A 416 -4.47 5.25 -13.73
C PRO A 416 -3.72 6.60 -13.70
N ILE A 417 -3.36 7.03 -12.48
CA ILE A 417 -2.55 8.21 -12.25
C ILE A 417 -1.51 7.89 -11.15
N TYR A 418 -0.25 8.22 -11.40
CA TYR A 418 0.86 8.02 -10.47
C TYR A 418 1.97 9.04 -10.71
N TYR A 419 2.80 9.29 -9.71
CA TYR A 419 3.81 10.35 -9.74
C TYR A 419 4.90 10.11 -10.81
N ASN A 420 5.31 8.84 -11.04
CA ASN A 420 6.39 8.46 -11.95
C ASN A 420 5.93 8.25 -13.40
N ARG A 421 4.81 8.85 -13.79
CA ARG A 421 4.30 8.82 -15.16
C ARG A 421 5.32 9.33 -16.17
N ARG A 422 5.36 8.71 -17.35
CA ARG A 422 6.24 9.12 -18.44
C ARG A 422 5.86 10.50 -18.98
N SER A 423 6.86 11.23 -19.44
CA SER A 423 6.64 12.53 -20.08
C SER A 423 5.80 12.39 -21.36
N PRO A 424 4.75 13.21 -21.52
CA PRO A 424 3.97 13.21 -22.75
C PRO A 424 4.79 13.74 -23.94
N ALA A 425 4.38 13.37 -25.16
CA ALA A 425 5.02 13.83 -26.38
C ALA A 425 4.99 15.37 -26.55
N ARG A 426 3.98 16.03 -26.00
CA ARG A 426 3.83 17.49 -26.04
C ARG A 426 3.75 18.04 -24.64
N ARG A 427 4.39 19.20 -24.44
CA ARG A 427 4.38 19.95 -23.18
C ARG A 427 3.27 21.00 -23.16
N GLY A 428 2.96 21.51 -21.97
CA GLY A 428 1.92 22.51 -21.76
C GLY A 428 0.53 21.89 -21.75
N THR A 429 -0.48 22.65 -22.09
CA THR A 429 -1.90 22.26 -22.01
C THR A 429 -2.38 21.34 -23.13
N GLN A 430 -1.51 21.00 -24.11
CA GLN A 430 -1.86 20.05 -25.16
C GLN A 430 -1.85 18.63 -24.61
N GLY A 431 -2.95 17.89 -24.81
CA GLY A 431 -3.14 16.55 -24.25
C GLY A 431 -3.75 16.53 -22.86
N TRP A 432 -4.12 17.68 -22.30
CA TRP A 432 -4.86 17.78 -21.04
C TRP A 432 -6.34 17.43 -21.25
N TYR A 433 -6.99 17.03 -20.17
CA TYR A 433 -8.45 16.93 -20.14
C TYR A 433 -9.07 18.32 -20.45
N LYS A 434 -10.28 18.33 -20.96
CA LYS A 434 -10.98 19.58 -21.30
C LYS A 434 -11.88 20.10 -20.18
N ASP A 435 -12.21 19.21 -19.28
CA ASP A 435 -13.18 19.40 -18.20
C ASP A 435 -12.55 19.39 -16.80
N ILE A 436 -11.29 18.93 -16.70
CA ILE A 436 -10.58 18.85 -15.43
C ILE A 436 -9.08 19.07 -15.63
N GLN A 437 -8.39 19.43 -14.57
CA GLN A 437 -6.92 19.52 -14.53
C GLN A 437 -6.25 18.16 -14.68
N ILE A 438 -4.99 18.16 -15.09
CA ILE A 438 -4.20 16.93 -15.22
C ILE A 438 -3.55 16.53 -13.89
N GLU A 439 -3.32 17.47 -13.00
CA GLU A 439 -2.73 17.24 -11.69
C GLU A 439 -3.70 16.45 -10.82
N PRO A 440 -3.20 15.54 -9.98
CA PRO A 440 -4.01 14.83 -9.01
C PRO A 440 -4.50 15.78 -7.90
N MET A 441 -5.38 15.29 -7.06
CA MET A 441 -5.81 16.03 -5.88
C MET A 441 -4.72 16.11 -4.82
N TYR A 442 -4.09 14.97 -4.56
CA TYR A 442 -2.90 14.88 -3.70
C TYR A 442 -1.88 13.95 -4.35
N GLU A 443 -0.64 14.36 -4.36
CA GLU A 443 0.46 13.61 -4.95
C GLU A 443 0.97 12.53 -3.98
N PHE A 444 1.62 11.50 -4.52
CA PHE A 444 2.43 10.57 -3.75
C PHE A 444 3.39 11.33 -2.81
N GLY A 445 3.49 10.88 -1.57
CA GLY A 445 4.33 11.51 -0.56
C GLY A 445 3.72 12.74 0.12
N TYR A 446 2.52 13.17 -0.28
CA TYR A 446 1.83 14.28 0.36
C TYR A 446 1.38 13.92 1.78
N GLY A 447 1.42 14.91 2.66
CA GLY A 447 0.92 14.85 4.03
C GLY A 447 1.42 16.05 4.83
N LEU A 448 0.58 16.56 5.71
CA LEU A 448 0.88 17.66 6.61
C LEU A 448 1.34 17.14 7.98
N SER A 449 1.87 18.03 8.78
CA SER A 449 2.31 17.80 10.16
C SER A 449 1.93 19.00 11.02
N TYR A 450 1.85 18.85 12.33
CA TYR A 450 1.78 19.98 13.25
C TYR A 450 3.12 20.72 13.39
N SER A 451 4.20 20.11 12.91
CA SER A 451 5.51 20.75 12.78
C SER A 451 5.68 21.34 11.40
N GLU A 452 6.37 22.47 11.31
CA GLU A 452 6.85 23.05 10.07
C GLU A 452 8.29 22.63 9.81
N PHE A 453 8.63 22.42 8.55
CA PHE A 453 9.96 22.05 8.11
C PHE A 453 10.45 23.05 7.07
N GLU A 454 11.61 23.65 7.34
CA GLU A 454 12.30 24.50 6.40
C GLU A 454 13.49 23.72 5.82
N TYR A 455 13.55 23.62 4.48
CA TYR A 455 14.57 22.85 3.77
C TYR A 455 15.54 23.77 3.07
N SER A 456 16.83 23.43 3.10
CA SER A 456 17.82 24.07 2.25
C SER A 456 17.66 23.65 0.78
N PRO A 457 18.22 24.41 -0.16
CA PRO A 457 18.40 23.91 -1.51
C PRO A 457 19.24 22.61 -1.53
N ILE A 458 18.87 21.68 -2.43
CA ILE A 458 19.65 20.46 -2.62
C ILE A 458 21.00 20.80 -3.25
N THR A 459 22.08 20.29 -2.66
CA THR A 459 23.44 20.34 -3.21
C THR A 459 23.84 18.96 -3.73
N LEU A 460 24.46 18.94 -4.92
CA LEU A 460 24.95 17.72 -5.53
C LEU A 460 26.47 17.67 -5.44
N SER A 461 27.03 16.51 -5.10
CA SER A 461 28.48 16.30 -5.06
C SER A 461 29.15 16.37 -6.44
N ALA A 462 28.38 16.21 -7.52
CA ALA A 462 28.81 16.34 -8.91
C ALA A 462 27.63 16.64 -9.83
N ASP A 463 27.86 17.42 -10.89
CA ASP A 463 26.91 17.69 -11.97
C ASP A 463 26.96 16.65 -13.11
N ARG A 464 28.00 15.83 -13.10
CA ARG A 464 28.23 14.73 -14.06
C ARG A 464 28.73 13.51 -13.32
N VAL A 465 28.24 12.36 -13.71
CA VAL A 465 28.64 11.08 -13.12
C VAL A 465 29.04 10.10 -14.23
N ALA A 466 30.14 9.38 -14.04
CA ALA A 466 30.51 8.27 -14.91
C ALA A 466 29.51 7.12 -14.77
N LYS A 467 29.50 6.18 -15.73
CA LYS A 467 28.59 5.04 -15.75
C LYS A 467 28.55 4.27 -14.41
N ASP A 468 29.70 4.17 -13.76
CA ASP A 468 29.88 3.45 -12.48
C ASP A 468 30.10 4.40 -11.30
N GLY A 469 29.85 5.70 -11.48
CA GLY A 469 30.05 6.73 -10.48
C GLY A 469 28.86 6.89 -9.55
N LYS A 470 29.09 7.64 -8.45
CA LYS A 470 28.06 8.00 -7.47
C LYS A 470 27.92 9.52 -7.42
N VAL A 471 26.70 9.99 -7.26
CA VAL A 471 26.40 11.38 -6.88
C VAL A 471 25.71 11.35 -5.53
N THR A 472 26.15 12.21 -4.62
CA THR A 472 25.46 12.44 -3.35
C THR A 472 24.66 13.73 -3.48
N ALA A 473 23.36 13.65 -3.21
CA ALA A 473 22.49 14.81 -3.03
C ALA A 473 22.34 15.06 -1.53
N THR A 474 22.62 16.29 -1.10
CA THR A 474 22.52 16.69 0.31
C THR A 474 21.53 17.81 0.45
N GLU A 475 20.62 17.67 1.41
CA GLU A 475 19.65 18.67 1.81
C GLU A 475 19.66 18.77 3.34
N GLU A 476 19.69 19.98 3.86
CA GLU A 476 19.56 20.23 5.29
C GLU A 476 18.13 20.64 5.60
N TYR A 477 17.62 20.28 6.76
CA TYR A 477 16.32 20.74 7.20
C TYR A 477 16.34 21.24 8.64
N GLN A 478 15.45 22.19 8.94
CA GLN A 478 15.19 22.68 10.29
C GLN A 478 13.70 22.47 10.60
N ARG A 479 13.41 21.82 11.73
CA ARG A 479 12.06 21.65 12.25
C ARG A 479 11.72 22.79 13.21
N ARG A 480 10.51 23.33 13.07
CA ARG A 480 9.92 24.31 13.99
C ARG A 480 8.54 23.79 14.45
N GLY A 481 8.12 24.19 15.64
CA GLY A 481 6.80 23.88 16.18
C GLY A 481 6.79 22.77 17.21
N TRP A 482 5.97 21.77 17.03
CA TRP A 482 5.68 20.74 18.02
C TRP A 482 6.91 20.08 18.64
N ASN A 483 6.94 19.93 19.99
CA ASN A 483 8.11 19.51 20.76
C ASN A 483 8.18 18.01 21.07
N GLY A 484 7.23 17.20 20.61
CA GLY A 484 7.24 15.75 20.79
C GLY A 484 8.16 15.03 19.81
N ASP A 485 8.41 13.75 20.04
CA ASP A 485 9.09 12.89 19.08
C ASP A 485 8.20 12.74 17.83
N CYS A 486 8.70 13.21 16.71
CA CYS A 486 8.05 13.04 15.41
C CYS A 486 8.94 12.13 14.58
N PRO A 487 8.56 10.89 14.35
CA PRO A 487 9.24 10.07 13.36
C PRO A 487 9.01 10.71 12.00
N VAL A 488 10.06 11.34 11.46
CA VAL A 488 9.99 11.98 10.16
C VAL A 488 10.27 10.93 9.10
N VAL A 489 9.21 10.27 8.62
CA VAL A 489 9.32 9.40 7.45
C VAL A 489 9.15 10.25 6.19
N TYR A 490 10.25 10.66 5.58
CA TYR A 490 10.22 11.32 4.30
C TYR A 490 10.45 10.31 3.18
N LEU A 491 9.40 10.09 2.40
CA LEU A 491 9.48 9.41 1.13
C LEU A 491 9.53 10.46 0.01
N ARG A 492 10.71 10.94 -0.30
CA ARG A 492 10.93 11.63 -1.57
C ARG A 492 11.36 10.60 -2.61
N SER A 493 10.49 10.38 -3.60
CA SER A 493 10.83 9.54 -4.73
C SER A 493 11.83 10.24 -5.64
N TRP A 494 13.01 9.68 -5.70
CA TRP A 494 14.12 10.14 -6.52
C TRP A 494 14.18 9.47 -7.89
N LEU A 495 13.18 8.61 -8.22
CA LEU A 495 13.28 7.62 -9.28
C LEU A 495 12.67 8.04 -10.63
N GLN A 496 12.28 9.29 -10.80
CA GLN A 496 11.44 9.67 -11.96
C GLN A 496 12.07 9.60 -13.35
N ASN A 497 13.37 9.46 -13.55
CA ASN A 497 13.92 9.59 -14.91
C ASN A 497 15.19 8.80 -15.19
N HIS A 498 15.39 7.61 -14.61
CA HIS A 498 16.56 6.81 -14.92
C HIS A 498 16.17 5.58 -15.74
N PRO A 499 16.94 5.26 -16.83
CA PRO A 499 16.71 4.06 -17.59
C PRO A 499 16.85 2.80 -16.72
N PRO A 500 16.24 1.67 -17.14
CA PRO A 500 16.30 0.42 -16.41
C PRO A 500 17.73 0.03 -16.08
N GLY A 501 18.06 -0.09 -14.80
CA GLY A 501 19.38 -0.48 -14.30
C GLY A 501 20.09 0.52 -13.39
N GLU A 502 19.55 1.71 -13.19
CA GLU A 502 20.06 2.67 -12.22
C GLU A 502 19.29 2.52 -10.91
N ARG A 503 19.94 2.08 -9.84
CA ARG A 503 19.31 1.88 -8.53
C ARG A 503 19.96 2.77 -7.48
N THR A 504 19.11 3.33 -6.63
CA THR A 504 19.46 4.08 -5.45
C THR A 504 19.72 3.14 -4.29
N GLU A 505 20.86 3.18 -3.64
CA GLU A 505 21.10 2.52 -2.36
C GLU A 505 20.95 3.51 -1.22
N ALA A 506 20.04 3.17 -0.32
CA ALA A 506 19.87 3.58 1.07
C ALA A 506 19.81 5.09 1.39
N PHE A 507 18.70 5.48 1.94
CA PHE A 507 18.61 6.63 2.85
C PHE A 507 19.25 6.26 4.18
N ARG A 508 20.17 7.06 4.66
CA ARG A 508 20.64 7.03 6.04
C ARG A 508 20.36 8.38 6.66
N GLU A 509 19.60 8.38 7.73
CA GLU A 509 19.37 9.55 8.55
C GLU A 509 20.37 9.56 9.70
N GLU A 510 21.14 10.63 9.84
CA GLU A 510 21.89 10.91 11.06
C GLU A 510 21.16 12.02 11.79
N ALA A 511 20.47 11.67 12.86
CA ALA A 511 19.72 12.61 13.68
C ALA A 511 20.64 13.33 14.66
N GLY A 512 20.68 14.66 14.55
CA GLY A 512 21.18 15.56 15.59
C GLY A 512 20.01 16.40 16.13
N GLU A 513 20.08 16.83 17.37
CA GLU A 513 19.03 17.63 18.01
C GLU A 513 18.65 18.87 17.17
N GLY A 514 17.46 18.84 16.57
CA GLY A 514 16.84 19.97 15.88
C GLY A 514 17.35 20.33 14.48
N ARG A 515 18.39 19.68 13.97
CA ARG A 515 18.90 19.83 12.60
C ARG A 515 19.27 18.47 12.02
N GLY A 516 18.80 18.16 10.81
CA GLY A 516 19.13 16.92 10.11
C GLY A 516 19.85 17.19 8.78
N VAL A 517 20.83 16.35 8.45
CA VAL A 517 21.51 16.34 7.14
C VAL A 517 21.16 15.03 6.44
N ARG A 518 20.75 15.11 5.17
CA ARG A 518 20.45 13.93 4.34
C ARG A 518 21.46 13.80 3.22
N GLY A 519 22.00 12.62 3.10
CA GLY A 519 22.81 12.23 1.96
C GLY A 519 22.13 11.08 1.19
N VAL A 520 21.92 11.24 -0.11
CA VAL A 520 21.46 10.19 -1.01
C VAL A 520 22.58 9.77 -1.92
N HIS A 521 22.95 8.49 -1.87
CA HIS A 521 23.97 7.92 -2.73
C HIS A 521 23.35 7.23 -3.93
N ILE A 522 23.68 7.68 -5.14
CA ILE A 522 23.21 7.09 -6.39
C ILE A 522 24.34 6.25 -7.00
N ARG A 523 24.08 4.98 -7.26
CA ARG A 523 24.99 4.08 -7.97
C ARG A 523 24.42 3.67 -9.33
N ASN A 524 25.22 3.76 -10.38
CA ASN A 524 24.95 3.09 -11.65
C ASN A 524 25.38 1.61 -11.56
N ARG A 525 24.49 0.67 -11.86
CA ARG A 525 24.86 -0.75 -12.02
C ARG A 525 25.18 -1.07 -13.49
N PRO A 526 26.27 -1.83 -13.75
CA PRO A 526 26.73 -2.10 -15.12
C PRO A 526 25.84 -3.08 -15.92
N ASP A 527 24.91 -3.78 -15.30
CA ASP A 527 24.21 -4.92 -15.91
C ASP A 527 22.92 -4.56 -16.66
N ALA A 528 22.57 -3.28 -16.69
CA ALA A 528 21.41 -2.82 -17.44
C ALA A 528 21.71 -2.71 -18.94
N ARG A 529 20.96 -3.41 -19.76
CA ARG A 529 21.07 -3.27 -21.23
C ARG A 529 20.70 -1.85 -21.63
N PRO A 530 21.54 -1.15 -22.45
CA PRO A 530 21.21 0.19 -22.91
C PRO A 530 20.07 0.11 -23.92
N VAL A 531 18.91 0.63 -23.57
CA VAL A 531 17.83 0.92 -24.50
C VAL A 531 18.04 2.35 -24.98
N PHE A 532 18.44 2.49 -26.25
CA PHE A 532 18.69 3.72 -27.01
C PHE A 532 19.99 4.49 -26.75
N ARG A 533 20.96 4.27 -27.63
CA ARG A 533 22.01 5.23 -27.95
C ARG A 533 21.41 6.40 -28.73
N GLY A 534 21.13 7.52 -28.07
CA GLY A 534 21.06 8.81 -28.70
C GLY A 534 22.48 9.42 -28.77
N GLN A 535 22.94 9.71 -29.94
CA GLN A 535 24.21 10.40 -30.17
C GLN A 535 24.20 11.81 -29.55
N GLN A 536 25.35 12.21 -29.01
CA GLN A 536 25.82 13.55 -28.70
C GLN A 536 25.36 14.18 -27.35
N GLY A 537 26.34 14.33 -26.48
CA GLY A 537 26.64 15.41 -25.53
C GLY A 537 25.50 16.32 -25.07
N ARG A 538 24.51 15.82 -24.36
CA ARG A 538 23.47 16.65 -23.74
C ARG A 538 23.41 16.44 -22.24
N THR A 539 23.47 17.54 -21.49
CA THR A 539 23.07 17.68 -20.08
C THR A 539 21.77 16.94 -19.82
N PHE A 540 21.74 16.11 -18.77
CA PHE A 540 20.57 15.32 -18.36
C PHE A 540 19.37 16.23 -18.04
N PRO A 541 18.25 16.17 -18.79
CA PRO A 541 17.06 16.97 -18.48
C PRO A 541 16.37 16.59 -17.16
N GLY A 542 16.67 15.39 -16.63
CA GLY A 542 16.05 14.87 -15.41
C GLY A 542 16.52 15.55 -14.12
N LEU A 543 17.79 15.96 -14.02
CA LEU A 543 18.31 16.64 -12.84
C LEU A 543 17.63 18.00 -12.60
N ARG A 544 17.25 18.72 -13.64
CA ARG A 544 16.50 19.98 -13.51
C ARG A 544 15.08 19.82 -12.98
N ARG A 545 14.43 18.68 -13.21
CA ARG A 545 13.06 18.44 -12.70
C ARG A 545 13.01 18.05 -11.23
N VAL A 546 14.03 17.37 -10.74
CA VAL A 546 14.16 17.07 -9.30
C VAL A 546 14.35 18.35 -8.51
N LEU A 547 15.13 19.31 -9.02
CA LEU A 547 15.27 20.64 -8.42
C LEU A 547 13.96 21.45 -8.42
N TYR A 548 13.10 21.30 -9.46
CA TYR A 548 11.81 22.02 -9.55
C TYR A 548 10.73 21.50 -8.59
N LEU A 549 10.81 20.23 -8.15
CA LEU A 549 9.88 19.68 -7.14
C LEU A 549 10.27 20.10 -5.70
N CYS A 550 11.47 20.61 -5.52
CA CYS A 550 11.94 21.15 -4.25
C CYS A 550 11.62 22.64 -4.06
N GLU A 551 11.19 23.36 -5.11
CA GLU A 551 10.87 24.79 -5.08
C GLU A 551 9.36 25.09 -4.92
N ARG A 552 8.52 24.08 -4.67
CA ARG A 552 7.09 24.28 -4.40
C ARG A 552 6.65 23.62 -3.11
#